data_98756c0137b7a28e2c3d320b7537e175
#
_entry.id   98756c0137b7a28e2c3d320b7537e175
#
_cell.length_a   1.000
_cell.length_b   1.000
_cell.length_c   1.000
_cell.angle_alpha   90.00
_cell.angle_beta   90.00
_cell.angle_gamma   90.00
#
_symmetry.space_group_name_H-M   'P 1'
#
loop_
_entity.id
_entity.type
_entity.pdbx_description
1 polymer ?
#
loop_
_entity_poly.entity_id
_entity_poly.type
_entity_poly.pdbx_seq_one_letter_code
_entity_poly.pdbx_strand_id
1 'polypeptide(L)'
;MNRYLTDTEDIEKEVEREEKRDSAAAFLEKQRRIKKEINRLRKLFKDIDENKKKLVFTTIDDVAFMTITMQDLRESIVRDGTKCTYKNGENQYGVKQSPDAQLYLQLSQKNTQAMKILVDCLPKTEKIKAQIPDDDFDDFVSGREDL
;
A
#
# COMPACT_ATOMS: atom_id res chain seq x y z
N MET A 1 37.07 -20.84 -35.36
CA MET A 1 35.76 -21.47 -35.22
C MET A 1 35.05 -20.91 -33.99
N ASN A 2 34.05 -20.11 -34.24
CA ASN A 2 33.02 -19.54 -33.34
C ASN A 2 33.42 -18.99 -31.96
N ARG A 3 34.28 -17.98 -31.95
CA ARG A 3 34.45 -17.08 -30.78
C ARG A 3 33.22 -16.17 -30.55
N TYR A 4 32.38 -16.01 -31.55
CA TYR A 4 31.21 -15.12 -31.52
C TYR A 4 29.95 -15.76 -30.86
N LEU A 5 29.88 -17.07 -30.73
CA LEU A 5 28.74 -17.76 -30.11
C LEU A 5 28.90 -17.91 -28.60
N THR A 6 30.13 -17.97 -28.09
CA THR A 6 30.42 -17.96 -26.65
C THR A 6 30.16 -16.61 -26.01
N ASP A 7 30.42 -15.52 -26.75
CA ASP A 7 30.23 -14.16 -26.22
C ASP A 7 28.74 -13.81 -26.04
N THR A 8 27.85 -14.30 -26.91
CA THR A 8 26.38 -14.05 -26.78
C THR A 8 25.76 -14.85 -25.67
N GLU A 9 26.12 -16.13 -25.50
CA GLU A 9 25.64 -16.97 -24.40
C GLU A 9 26.15 -16.48 -23.03
N ASP A 10 27.35 -15.96 -22.95
CA ASP A 10 27.92 -15.41 -21.74
C ASP A 10 27.24 -14.07 -21.36
N ILE A 11 26.92 -13.23 -22.35
CA ILE A 11 26.18 -12.01 -22.18
C ILE A 11 24.73 -12.30 -21.70
N GLU A 12 24.05 -13.26 -22.32
CA GLU A 12 22.71 -13.67 -21.91
C GLU A 12 22.69 -14.19 -20.45
N LYS A 13 23.66 -15.00 -20.07
CA LYS A 13 23.80 -15.49 -18.69
C LYS A 13 24.09 -14.37 -17.69
N GLU A 14 24.86 -13.37 -18.09
CA GLU A 14 25.17 -12.22 -17.24
C GLU A 14 23.94 -11.33 -17.04
N VAL A 15 23.19 -11.04 -18.11
CA VAL A 15 21.91 -10.33 -18.05
C VAL A 15 20.92 -11.07 -17.15
N GLU A 16 20.75 -12.38 -17.31
CA GLU A 16 19.88 -13.20 -16.46
C GLU A 16 20.30 -13.16 -14.97
N ARG A 17 21.58 -13.13 -14.69
CA ARG A 17 22.11 -13.01 -13.32
C ARG A 17 21.86 -11.64 -12.72
N GLU A 18 21.98 -10.57 -13.49
CA GLU A 18 21.67 -9.21 -13.07
C GLU A 18 20.17 -9.04 -12.79
N GLU A 19 19.32 -9.51 -13.69
CA GLU A 19 17.87 -9.50 -13.50
C GLU A 19 17.44 -10.25 -12.23
N LYS A 20 18.05 -11.41 -11.95
CA LYS A 20 17.80 -12.17 -10.72
C LYS A 20 18.28 -11.43 -9.46
N ARG A 21 19.41 -10.74 -9.53
CA ARG A 21 19.91 -9.92 -8.41
C ARG A 21 19.02 -8.72 -8.13
N ASP A 22 18.60 -8.02 -9.18
CA ASP A 22 17.72 -6.87 -9.07
C ASP A 22 16.33 -7.27 -8.55
N SER A 23 15.80 -8.39 -9.02
CA SER A 23 14.55 -8.96 -8.52
C SER A 23 14.63 -9.35 -7.05
N ALA A 24 15.74 -9.95 -6.60
CA ALA A 24 15.96 -10.31 -5.21
C ALA A 24 16.09 -9.06 -4.31
N ALA A 25 16.80 -8.03 -4.79
CA ALA A 25 16.96 -6.76 -4.08
C ALA A 25 15.60 -6.03 -3.94
N ALA A 26 14.81 -5.98 -4.99
CA ALA A 26 13.47 -5.40 -4.99
C ALA A 26 12.53 -6.13 -4.01
N PHE A 27 12.60 -7.46 -3.98
CA PHE A 27 11.84 -8.28 -3.03
C PHE A 27 12.19 -7.96 -1.58
N LEU A 28 13.48 -7.92 -1.25
CA LEU A 28 13.95 -7.62 0.11
C LEU A 28 13.56 -6.19 0.53
N GLU A 29 13.65 -5.22 -0.36
CA GLU A 29 13.24 -3.85 -0.10
C GLU A 29 11.73 -3.77 0.17
N LYS A 30 10.91 -4.44 -0.62
CA LYS A 30 9.46 -4.51 -0.39
C LYS A 30 9.13 -5.16 0.95
N GLN A 31 9.78 -6.28 1.30
CA GLN A 31 9.62 -6.92 2.61
C GLN A 31 10.00 -5.98 3.76
N ARG A 32 11.08 -5.22 3.63
CA ARG A 32 11.51 -4.24 4.62
C ARG A 32 10.45 -3.14 4.82
N ARG A 33 9.88 -2.62 3.73
CA ARG A 33 8.81 -1.61 3.77
C ARG A 33 7.56 -2.15 4.47
N ILE A 34 7.15 -3.36 4.14
CA ILE A 34 5.98 -4.03 4.78
C ILE A 34 6.24 -4.20 6.28
N LYS A 35 7.40 -4.71 6.67
CA LYS A 35 7.76 -4.90 8.08
C LYS A 35 7.78 -3.58 8.86
N LYS A 36 8.28 -2.52 8.25
CA LYS A 36 8.28 -1.17 8.85
C LYS A 36 6.85 -0.68 9.08
N GLU A 37 5.95 -0.88 8.11
CA GLU A 37 4.55 -0.51 8.22
C GLU A 37 3.80 -1.34 9.28
N ILE A 38 4.04 -2.65 9.34
CA ILE A 38 3.53 -3.51 10.41
C ILE A 38 3.92 -2.98 11.78
N ASN A 39 5.20 -2.67 11.99
CA ASN A 39 5.69 -2.16 13.25
C ASN A 39 5.09 -0.80 13.61
N ARG A 40 4.89 0.07 12.63
CA ARG A 40 4.22 1.36 12.81
C ARG A 40 2.79 1.18 13.28
N LEU A 41 2.03 0.32 12.62
CA LEU A 41 0.63 0.06 12.96
C LEU A 41 0.49 -0.64 14.31
N ARG A 42 1.31 -1.65 14.61
CA ARG A 42 1.26 -2.39 15.87
C ARG A 42 1.46 -1.49 17.11
N LYS A 43 2.26 -0.43 16.98
CA LYS A 43 2.45 0.54 18.06
C LYS A 43 1.17 1.24 18.49
N LEU A 44 0.23 1.45 17.56
CA LEU A 44 -1.06 2.07 17.84
C LEU A 44 -1.98 1.20 18.70
N PHE A 45 -1.74 -0.12 18.70
CA PHE A 45 -2.58 -1.13 19.35
C PHE A 45 -1.90 -1.81 20.56
N LYS A 46 -0.84 -1.22 21.11
CA LYS A 46 -0.10 -1.83 22.21
C LYS A 46 -0.92 -1.96 23.49
N ASP A 47 -1.87 -1.07 23.71
CA ASP A 47 -2.64 -0.95 24.96
C ASP A 47 -4.04 -1.59 24.89
N ILE A 48 -4.31 -2.39 23.86
CA ILE A 48 -5.58 -3.14 23.75
C ILE A 48 -5.46 -4.50 24.45
N ASP A 49 -6.62 -5.12 24.71
CA ASP A 49 -6.72 -6.47 25.27
C ASP A 49 -5.93 -7.50 24.45
N GLU A 50 -5.24 -8.43 25.15
CA GLU A 50 -4.35 -9.43 24.50
C GLU A 50 -5.08 -10.36 23.52
N ASN A 51 -6.34 -10.70 23.77
CA ASN A 51 -7.13 -11.52 22.86
C ASN A 51 -7.49 -10.76 21.58
N LYS A 52 -7.86 -9.47 21.72
CA LYS A 52 -8.08 -8.59 20.57
C LYS A 52 -6.79 -8.34 19.80
N LYS A 53 -5.67 -8.18 20.50
CA LYS A 53 -4.35 -7.93 19.89
C LYS A 53 -3.98 -8.99 18.87
N LYS A 54 -4.23 -10.28 19.16
CA LYS A 54 -3.93 -11.37 18.22
C LYS A 54 -4.71 -11.24 16.90
N LEU A 55 -6.00 -10.91 16.98
CA LEU A 55 -6.85 -10.73 15.81
C LEU A 55 -6.47 -9.46 15.03
N VAL A 56 -6.25 -8.36 15.75
CA VAL A 56 -5.86 -7.07 15.17
C VAL A 56 -4.51 -7.18 14.45
N PHE A 57 -3.54 -7.90 15.01
CA PHE A 57 -2.23 -8.07 14.38
C PHE A 57 -2.28 -8.83 13.06
N THR A 58 -3.16 -9.82 12.94
CA THR A 58 -3.39 -10.50 11.65
C THR A 58 -3.94 -9.52 10.60
N THR A 59 -4.91 -8.70 10.97
CA THR A 59 -5.45 -7.66 10.08
C THR A 59 -4.41 -6.60 9.73
N ILE A 60 -3.54 -6.23 10.68
CA ILE A 60 -2.43 -5.29 10.44
C ILE A 60 -1.46 -5.82 9.39
N ASP A 61 -1.14 -7.10 9.43
CA ASP A 61 -0.23 -7.71 8.45
C ASP A 61 -0.81 -7.59 7.02
N ASP A 62 -2.10 -7.86 6.84
CA ASP A 62 -2.80 -7.71 5.57
C ASP A 62 -2.88 -6.23 5.13
N VAL A 63 -3.22 -5.32 6.05
CA VAL A 63 -3.29 -3.87 5.77
C VAL A 63 -1.92 -3.33 5.35
N ALA A 64 -0.85 -3.71 6.03
CA ALA A 64 0.49 -3.29 5.68
C ALA A 64 0.90 -3.79 4.28
N PHE A 65 0.63 -5.05 3.97
CA PHE A 65 0.85 -5.62 2.64
C PHE A 65 0.07 -4.86 1.56
N MET A 66 -1.23 -4.64 1.76
CA MET A 66 -2.07 -3.90 0.82
C MET A 66 -1.59 -2.46 0.63
N THR A 67 -1.25 -1.77 1.72
CA THR A 67 -0.78 -0.39 1.69
C THR A 67 0.50 -0.24 0.86
N ILE A 68 1.49 -1.09 1.10
CA ILE A 68 2.76 -1.05 0.36
C ILE A 68 2.55 -1.45 -1.11
N THR A 69 1.74 -2.48 -1.37
CA THR A 69 1.41 -2.89 -2.74
C THR A 69 0.67 -1.78 -3.50
N MET A 70 -0.24 -1.06 -2.85
CA MET A 70 -0.93 0.09 -3.45
C MET A 70 0.02 1.26 -3.75
N GLN A 71 1.06 1.47 -2.95
CA GLN A 71 2.10 2.46 -3.26
C GLN A 71 2.83 2.10 -4.55
N ASP A 72 3.26 0.85 -4.69
CA ASP A 72 3.95 0.35 -5.89
C ASP A 72 3.04 0.46 -7.13
N LEU A 73 1.76 0.10 -7.00
CA LEU A 73 0.78 0.22 -8.08
C LEU A 73 0.52 1.68 -8.48
N ARG A 74 0.48 2.61 -7.53
CA ARG A 74 0.36 4.05 -7.83
C ARG A 74 1.53 4.55 -8.65
N GLU A 75 2.74 4.17 -8.30
CA GLU A 75 3.94 4.54 -9.07
C GLU A 75 3.88 3.98 -10.49
N SER A 76 3.49 2.71 -10.64
CA SER A 76 3.29 2.08 -11.94
C SER A 76 2.23 2.80 -12.77
N ILE A 77 1.07 3.11 -12.19
CA ILE A 77 -0.02 3.81 -12.87
C ILE A 77 0.40 5.24 -13.29
N VAL A 78 1.12 5.96 -12.44
CA VAL A 78 1.63 7.31 -12.77
C VAL A 78 2.61 7.26 -13.93
N ARG A 79 3.47 6.24 -13.97
CA ARG A 79 4.45 6.04 -15.03
C ARG A 79 3.81 5.56 -16.34
N ASP A 80 2.95 4.56 -16.28
CA ASP A 80 2.48 3.79 -17.44
C ASP A 80 1.02 4.11 -17.82
N GLY A 81 0.29 4.83 -16.97
CA GLY A 81 -1.11 5.20 -17.19
C GLY A 81 -2.10 4.10 -16.80
N THR A 82 -3.38 4.34 -17.06
CA THR A 82 -4.49 3.47 -16.66
C THR A 82 -4.98 2.55 -17.78
N LYS A 83 -4.38 2.65 -18.97
CA LYS A 83 -4.77 1.88 -20.15
C LYS A 83 -3.56 1.14 -20.72
N CYS A 84 -3.81 -0.05 -21.22
CA CYS A 84 -2.82 -0.79 -21.99
C CYS A 84 -3.42 -1.28 -23.30
N THR A 85 -2.56 -1.39 -24.32
CA THR A 85 -2.93 -1.98 -25.60
C THR A 85 -2.78 -3.49 -25.54
N TYR A 86 -3.63 -4.19 -26.24
CA TYR A 86 -3.51 -5.63 -26.42
C TYR A 86 -3.67 -5.99 -27.90
N LYS A 87 -3.06 -7.10 -28.28
CA LYS A 87 -3.16 -7.66 -29.62
C LYS A 87 -3.88 -9.01 -29.51
N ASN A 88 -4.97 -9.15 -30.25
CA ASN A 88 -5.75 -10.38 -30.35
C ASN A 88 -5.68 -10.90 -31.79
N GLY A 89 -4.77 -11.85 -32.07
CA GLY A 89 -4.52 -12.31 -33.43
C GLY A 89 -3.60 -11.38 -34.25
N GLU A 90 -3.50 -11.62 -35.56
CA GLU A 90 -2.53 -10.91 -36.40
C GLU A 90 -2.86 -9.43 -36.64
N ASN A 91 -4.15 -9.07 -36.68
CA ASN A 91 -4.61 -7.73 -37.08
C ASN A 91 -5.64 -7.09 -36.12
N GLN A 92 -5.85 -7.64 -34.93
CA GLN A 92 -6.79 -7.08 -33.97
C GLN A 92 -6.05 -6.43 -32.79
N TYR A 93 -6.13 -5.11 -32.73
CA TYR A 93 -5.60 -4.31 -31.63
C TYR A 93 -6.75 -3.68 -30.86
N GLY A 94 -6.61 -3.60 -29.56
CA GLY A 94 -7.58 -2.93 -28.71
C GLY A 94 -6.90 -2.26 -27.51
N VAL A 95 -7.70 -1.47 -26.80
CA VAL A 95 -7.29 -0.80 -25.57
C VAL A 95 -8.15 -1.31 -24.45
N LYS A 96 -7.54 -1.65 -23.31
CA LYS A 96 -8.23 -2.08 -22.09
C LYS A 96 -7.67 -1.37 -20.89
N GLN A 97 -8.39 -1.43 -19.78
CA GLN A 97 -7.87 -0.98 -18.48
C GLN A 97 -6.59 -1.77 -18.13
N SER A 98 -5.58 -1.08 -17.61
CA SER A 98 -4.35 -1.74 -17.20
C SER A 98 -4.63 -2.71 -16.02
N PRO A 99 -3.95 -3.86 -15.97
CA PRO A 99 -4.08 -4.78 -14.83
C PRO A 99 -3.74 -4.12 -13.49
N ASP A 100 -2.75 -3.24 -13.47
CA ASP A 100 -2.34 -2.51 -12.28
C ASP A 100 -3.43 -1.56 -11.77
N ALA A 101 -4.11 -0.83 -12.69
CA ALA A 101 -5.22 0.03 -12.32
C ALA A 101 -6.41 -0.76 -11.77
N GLN A 102 -6.69 -1.93 -12.35
CA GLN A 102 -7.75 -2.82 -11.88
C GLN A 102 -7.43 -3.40 -10.50
N LEU A 103 -6.22 -3.87 -10.30
CA LEU A 103 -5.76 -4.40 -9.01
C LEU A 103 -5.75 -3.31 -7.93
N TYR A 104 -5.29 -2.10 -8.26
CA TYR A 104 -5.32 -0.96 -7.35
C TYR A 104 -6.73 -0.67 -6.84
N LEU A 105 -7.73 -0.66 -7.72
CA LEU A 105 -9.12 -0.42 -7.34
C LEU A 105 -9.63 -1.49 -6.36
N GLN A 106 -9.35 -2.76 -6.62
CA GLN A 106 -9.74 -3.88 -5.76
C GLN A 106 -9.06 -3.80 -4.38
N LEU A 107 -7.75 -3.56 -4.36
CA LEU A 107 -7.00 -3.42 -3.10
C LEU A 107 -7.45 -2.19 -2.30
N SER A 108 -7.73 -1.07 -2.97
CA SER A 108 -8.22 0.15 -2.32
C SER A 108 -9.53 -0.11 -1.55
N GLN A 109 -10.48 -0.80 -2.15
CA GLN A 109 -11.74 -1.15 -1.49
C GLN A 109 -11.50 -2.07 -0.28
N LYS A 110 -10.69 -3.12 -0.43
CA LYS A 110 -10.38 -4.06 0.65
C LYS A 110 -9.59 -3.41 1.77
N ASN A 111 -8.61 -2.59 1.43
CA ASN A 111 -7.81 -1.87 2.42
C ASN A 111 -8.66 -0.88 3.23
N THR A 112 -9.57 -0.17 2.59
CA THR A 112 -10.49 0.75 3.29
C THR A 112 -11.39 0.00 4.28
N GLN A 113 -11.90 -1.17 3.92
CA GLN A 113 -12.70 -2.02 4.81
C GLN A 113 -11.87 -2.51 6.01
N ALA A 114 -10.66 -2.98 5.78
CA ALA A 114 -9.76 -3.44 6.83
C ALA A 114 -9.31 -2.32 7.76
N MET A 115 -9.01 -1.14 7.21
CA MET A 115 -8.67 0.05 7.98
C MET A 115 -9.81 0.51 8.87
N LYS A 116 -11.05 0.44 8.40
CA LYS A 116 -12.23 0.74 9.22
C LYS A 116 -12.31 -0.17 10.44
N ILE A 117 -12.09 -1.48 10.26
CA ILE A 117 -12.04 -2.44 11.37
C ILE A 117 -10.94 -2.08 12.36
N LEU A 118 -9.76 -1.71 11.89
CA LEU A 118 -8.66 -1.29 12.76
C LEU A 118 -8.98 -0.03 13.55
N VAL A 119 -9.58 0.97 12.90
CA VAL A 119 -9.99 2.22 13.58
C VAL A 119 -11.01 1.93 14.68
N ASP A 120 -11.96 1.04 14.45
CA ASP A 120 -12.96 0.63 15.45
C ASP A 120 -12.34 -0.11 16.64
N CYS A 121 -11.15 -0.72 16.45
CA CYS A 121 -10.40 -1.41 17.50
C CYS A 121 -9.39 -0.52 18.24
N LEU A 122 -9.20 0.74 17.83
CA LEU A 122 -8.31 1.66 18.53
C LEU A 122 -8.77 1.89 19.97
N PRO A 123 -7.84 1.99 20.93
CA PRO A 123 -8.19 2.32 22.30
C PRO A 123 -8.89 3.69 22.32
N LYS A 124 -10.04 3.75 22.96
CA LYS A 124 -10.73 5.02 23.21
C LYS A 124 -9.90 5.81 24.21
N THR A 125 -9.13 6.75 23.75
CA THR A 125 -8.39 7.66 24.63
C THR A 125 -9.33 8.70 25.20
N GLU A 126 -9.74 8.55 26.45
CA GLU A 126 -10.40 9.62 27.22
C GLU A 126 -9.53 10.88 27.30
N LYS A 127 -8.25 10.77 27.04
CA LYS A 127 -7.28 11.87 27.04
C LYS A 127 -7.44 12.86 25.88
N ILE A 128 -8.12 12.50 24.80
CA ILE A 128 -8.37 13.44 23.69
C ILE A 128 -9.43 14.50 24.08
N LYS A 129 -10.36 14.16 24.98
CA LYS A 129 -11.32 15.14 25.50
C LYS A 129 -10.69 16.24 26.36
N ALA A 130 -9.53 15.98 26.95
CA ALA A 130 -8.82 16.96 27.78
C ALA A 130 -7.80 17.83 26.98
N GLN A 131 -7.60 17.55 25.69
CA GLN A 131 -6.65 18.28 24.83
C GLN A 131 -7.32 19.01 23.65
N ILE A 132 -8.63 18.85 23.46
CA ILE A 132 -9.40 19.81 22.64
C ILE A 132 -9.57 21.02 23.54
N PRO A 133 -8.95 22.17 23.24
CA PRO A 133 -9.30 23.41 23.92
C PRO A 133 -10.82 23.55 23.81
N ASP A 134 -11.44 23.88 24.91
CA ASP A 134 -12.85 24.27 24.92
C ASP A 134 -13.03 25.21 23.74
N ASP A 135 -13.76 24.76 22.72
CA ASP A 135 -13.87 25.49 21.48
C ASP A 135 -14.68 26.73 21.84
N ASP A 136 -14.05 27.90 21.75
CA ASP A 136 -14.70 29.22 21.94
C ASP A 136 -15.91 29.44 20.99
N PHE A 137 -16.33 28.37 20.32
CA PHE A 137 -17.47 28.36 19.42
C PHE A 137 -18.80 28.65 20.17
N ASP A 138 -18.98 28.12 21.38
CA ASP A 138 -20.15 28.38 22.20
C ASP A 138 -20.16 29.82 22.69
N ASP A 139 -19.01 30.41 23.00
CA ASP A 139 -18.86 31.83 23.33
C ASP A 139 -19.09 32.73 22.10
N PHE A 140 -18.70 32.27 20.92
CA PHE A 140 -18.96 33.00 19.67
C PHE A 140 -20.42 33.00 19.27
N VAL A 141 -21.14 31.89 19.52
CA VAL A 141 -22.60 31.79 19.23
C VAL A 141 -23.42 32.56 20.25
N SER A 142 -23.07 32.51 21.56
CA SER A 142 -23.79 33.25 22.61
C SER A 142 -23.54 34.75 22.59
N GLY A 143 -22.41 35.22 22.05
CA GLY A 143 -22.15 36.68 21.89
C GLY A 143 -22.93 37.37 20.75
N ARG A 144 -23.79 36.63 20.03
CA ARG A 144 -24.57 37.15 18.89
C ARG A 144 -26.02 37.53 19.20
N GLU A 145 -26.45 37.30 20.44
CA GLU A 145 -27.84 37.63 20.85
C GLU A 145 -28.03 39.05 21.35
N ASP A 146 -26.98 39.90 21.37
CA ASP A 146 -27.05 41.29 21.84
C ASP A 146 -26.87 42.33 20.70
N LEU A 147 -27.42 42.06 19.52
CA LEU A 147 -27.53 43.09 18.47
C LEU A 147 -28.97 43.24 18.00
#